data_674d0140385791dca4b15b40b4557b99
#
_entry.id   674d0140385791dca4b15b40b4557b99
#
_cell.length_a   1.000
_cell.length_b   1.000
_cell.length_c   1.000
_cell.angle_alpha   90.00
_cell.angle_beta   90.00
_cell.angle_gamma   90.00
#
_symmetry.space_group_name_H-M   'P 1'
#
loop_
_entity.id
_entity.type
_entity.pdbx_description
1 polymer ?
#
loop_
_entity_poly.entity_id
_entity_poly.type
_entity_poly.pdbx_seq_one_letter_code
_entity_poly.pdbx_strand_id
1 'polypeptide(L)'
;MKKYLNICNIYILLWCIYYLQGIVYASGGMISQMTLVLLMLISGYYFIEVNIRYRIPSFLRVLNVFIGVMTIYGVILLLDPLPLIGLYTTHQVSKLEFIKSIYISLLPIYSMYAFTKQGILKIESIQALTLVLIISTTLSYFRAEQEALQKALEAGSMQEEFTNNTGYNFLQLFPLLFFWNKKPILQYALLAFIFTFIVMGMKRGAIMIGLVCLIWFIYRTYKSSKSNRSLIIFLTSIAIICGVAYLIDFYNNSEYFQYRIEQTLEGNSSGRDSIYGSLWQYYINQESLINVIFGNGAAHTITAIGVFAHNDWFELLICQGLLGITIYIAYYISLWQNVKRKRNNDLYYSILSMCLFIMFASSLFSMSYNSLSISIAISLGYTLSNENSTY
;
A
#
# COMPACT_ATOMS: atom_id res chain seq x y z
N MET A 1 29.90 -11.16 17.92
CA MET A 1 29.61 -10.06 16.97
C MET A 1 29.26 -10.51 15.56
N LYS A 2 29.88 -11.51 14.95
CA LYS A 2 29.58 -11.97 13.55
C LYS A 2 28.14 -12.50 13.32
N LYS A 3 27.36 -12.79 14.33
CA LYS A 3 26.01 -13.39 14.23
C LYS A 3 24.87 -12.37 13.99
N TYR A 4 25.14 -11.06 14.12
CA TYR A 4 24.13 -10.00 14.03
C TYR A 4 24.19 -9.15 12.75
N LEU A 5 25.30 -9.17 12.03
CA LEU A 5 25.48 -8.44 10.77
C LEU A 5 25.24 -9.39 9.57
N ASN A 6 24.00 -9.79 9.34
CA ASN A 6 23.63 -10.38 8.07
C ASN A 6 22.96 -9.31 7.19
N ILE A 7 22.98 -9.53 5.89
CA ILE A 7 22.44 -8.58 4.90
C ILE A 7 20.96 -8.26 5.13
N CYS A 8 20.18 -9.20 5.67
CA CYS A 8 18.77 -9.00 6.01
C CYS A 8 18.60 -7.96 7.13
N ASN A 9 19.43 -8.04 8.19
CA ASN A 9 19.37 -7.07 9.29
C ASN A 9 19.83 -5.68 8.84
N ILE A 10 20.83 -5.60 7.96
CA ILE A 10 21.28 -4.34 7.35
C ILE A 10 20.12 -3.75 6.51
N TYR A 11 19.46 -4.57 5.71
CA TYR A 11 18.35 -4.14 4.87
C TYR A 11 17.16 -3.62 5.69
N ILE A 12 16.81 -4.33 6.78
CA ILE A 12 15.77 -3.88 7.71
C ILE A 12 16.17 -2.58 8.41
N LEU A 13 17.43 -2.46 8.86
CA LEU A 13 17.94 -1.23 9.47
C LEU A 13 17.88 -0.05 8.48
N LEU A 14 18.24 -0.26 7.20
CA LEU A 14 18.12 0.77 6.18
C LEU A 14 16.65 1.21 5.98
N TRP A 15 15.68 0.29 6.01
CA TRP A 15 14.27 0.65 6.00
C TRP A 15 13.85 1.45 7.23
N CYS A 16 14.32 1.06 8.42
CA CYS A 16 14.08 1.85 9.64
C CYS A 16 14.65 3.26 9.52
N ILE A 17 15.86 3.42 9.03
CA ILE A 17 16.50 4.72 8.81
C ILE A 17 15.68 5.52 7.78
N TYR A 18 15.31 4.92 6.66
CA TYR A 18 14.53 5.58 5.61
C TYR A 18 13.22 6.14 6.13
N TYR A 19 12.46 5.36 6.88
CA TYR A 19 11.18 5.78 7.42
C TYR A 19 11.30 6.80 8.56
N LEU A 20 12.21 6.59 9.50
CA LEU A 20 12.40 7.50 10.63
C LEU A 20 12.98 8.84 10.18
N GLN A 21 13.84 8.84 9.17
CA GLN A 21 14.43 10.05 8.66
C GLN A 21 13.46 10.95 7.91
N GLY A 22 12.49 10.37 7.17
CA GLY A 22 11.41 11.12 6.53
C GLY A 22 10.59 11.98 7.50
N ILE A 23 10.73 11.73 8.81
CA ILE A 23 10.09 12.50 9.88
C ILE A 23 10.91 13.73 10.26
N VAL A 24 12.24 13.60 10.34
CA VAL A 24 13.13 14.64 10.85
C VAL A 24 13.51 15.65 9.76
N TYR A 25 13.64 15.20 8.53
CA TYR A 25 14.02 16.02 7.39
C TYR A 25 12.94 15.98 6.31
N ALA A 26 12.76 17.08 5.59
CA ALA A 26 11.89 17.11 4.42
C ALA A 26 12.25 15.97 3.46
N SER A 27 11.23 15.36 2.84
CA SER A 27 11.40 14.30 1.85
C SER A 27 12.41 14.75 0.79
N GLY A 28 13.55 14.08 0.69
CA GLY A 28 14.61 14.42 -0.26
C GLY A 28 15.97 14.77 0.35
N GLY A 29 16.12 14.72 1.68
CA GLY A 29 17.42 14.91 2.33
C GLY A 29 18.47 13.87 1.85
N MET A 30 19.75 14.28 1.82
CA MET A 30 20.85 13.46 1.30
C MET A 30 20.89 12.03 1.89
N ILE A 31 20.67 11.89 3.20
CA ILE A 31 20.67 10.59 3.88
C ILE A 31 19.50 9.73 3.40
N SER A 32 18.29 10.32 3.20
CA SER A 32 17.13 9.59 2.66
C SER A 32 17.42 9.06 1.25
N GLN A 33 18.02 9.88 0.40
CA GLN A 33 18.37 9.49 -0.96
C GLN A 33 19.44 8.40 -0.96
N MET A 34 20.51 8.55 -0.18
CA MET A 34 21.57 7.53 -0.05
C MET A 34 21.02 6.20 0.48
N THR A 35 20.19 6.25 1.51
CA THR A 35 19.54 5.06 2.08
C THR A 35 18.67 4.37 1.03
N LEU A 36 17.91 5.14 0.28
CA LEU A 36 17.04 4.62 -0.78
C LEU A 36 17.85 3.97 -1.91
N VAL A 37 18.96 4.58 -2.34
CA VAL A 37 19.86 3.99 -3.35
C VAL A 37 20.37 2.64 -2.87
N LEU A 38 20.85 2.53 -1.63
CA LEU A 38 21.32 1.26 -1.05
C LEU A 38 20.19 0.21 -0.99
N LEU A 39 18.99 0.62 -0.57
CA LEU A 39 17.80 -0.26 -0.56
C LEU A 39 17.47 -0.77 -1.96
N MET A 40 17.52 0.09 -2.98
CA MET A 40 17.22 -0.27 -4.36
C MET A 40 18.32 -1.16 -4.96
N LEU A 41 19.59 -0.92 -4.66
CA LEU A 41 20.70 -1.80 -5.09
C LEU A 41 20.55 -3.20 -4.50
N ILE A 42 20.25 -3.31 -3.20
CA ILE A 42 20.01 -4.61 -2.56
C ILE A 42 18.77 -5.28 -3.16
N SER A 43 17.69 -4.53 -3.35
CA SER A 43 16.45 -5.07 -3.93
C SER A 43 16.63 -5.53 -5.38
N GLY A 44 17.38 -4.78 -6.18
CA GLY A 44 17.73 -5.14 -7.55
C GLY A 44 18.61 -6.40 -7.63
N TYR A 45 19.60 -6.50 -6.74
CA TYR A 45 20.40 -7.72 -6.63
C TYR A 45 19.53 -8.95 -6.34
N TYR A 46 18.64 -8.85 -5.34
CA TYR A 46 17.76 -9.97 -4.98
C TYR A 46 16.67 -10.24 -6.02
N PHE A 47 16.23 -9.25 -6.76
CA PHE A 47 15.38 -9.46 -7.94
C PHE A 47 16.07 -10.38 -8.95
N ILE A 48 17.34 -10.13 -9.28
CA ILE A 48 18.13 -10.95 -10.20
C ILE A 48 18.38 -12.34 -9.58
N GLU A 49 18.87 -12.40 -8.34
CA GLU A 49 19.19 -13.66 -7.65
C GLU A 49 18.00 -14.59 -7.57
N VAL A 50 16.82 -14.07 -7.19
CA VAL A 50 15.58 -14.85 -7.05
C VAL A 50 15.15 -15.44 -8.38
N ASN A 51 15.26 -14.70 -9.47
CA ASN A 51 14.88 -15.16 -10.80
C ASN A 51 15.86 -16.21 -11.38
N ILE A 52 17.13 -16.17 -10.99
CA ILE A 52 18.15 -17.11 -11.49
C ILE A 52 18.18 -18.38 -10.63
N ARG A 53 18.13 -18.24 -9.28
CA ARG A 53 18.44 -19.35 -8.36
C ARG A 53 17.21 -20.11 -7.84
N TYR A 54 16.03 -19.50 -7.86
CA TYR A 54 14.87 -20.12 -7.24
C TYR A 54 13.76 -20.42 -8.26
N ARG A 55 13.04 -21.51 -8.01
CA ARG A 55 11.75 -21.73 -8.67
C ARG A 55 10.72 -20.78 -8.05
N ILE A 56 10.41 -19.73 -8.76
CA ILE A 56 9.52 -18.68 -8.26
C ILE A 56 8.03 -19.06 -8.39
N PRO A 57 7.16 -18.67 -7.46
CA PRO A 57 5.71 -18.87 -7.52
C PRO A 57 5.08 -18.10 -8.70
N SER A 58 3.86 -18.52 -9.07
CA SER A 58 3.15 -17.91 -10.21
C SER A 58 2.99 -16.41 -10.07
N PHE A 59 2.74 -15.91 -8.86
CA PHE A 59 2.62 -14.49 -8.59
C PHE A 59 3.91 -13.72 -8.95
N LEU A 60 5.08 -14.17 -8.51
CA LEU A 60 6.34 -13.48 -8.84
C LEU A 60 6.66 -13.54 -10.34
N ARG A 61 6.24 -14.58 -11.05
CA ARG A 61 6.39 -14.63 -12.52
C ARG A 61 5.56 -13.55 -13.22
N VAL A 62 4.30 -13.40 -12.80
CA VAL A 62 3.44 -12.33 -13.36
C VAL A 62 3.95 -10.96 -12.94
N LEU A 63 4.42 -10.82 -11.70
CA LEU A 63 5.03 -9.58 -11.20
C LEU A 63 6.27 -9.19 -12.03
N ASN A 64 7.09 -10.15 -12.47
CA ASN A 64 8.22 -9.88 -13.39
C ASN A 64 7.75 -9.27 -14.71
N VAL A 65 6.68 -9.83 -15.29
CA VAL A 65 6.10 -9.28 -16.54
C VAL A 65 5.58 -7.87 -16.28
N PHE A 66 4.88 -7.65 -15.17
CA PHE A 66 4.36 -6.34 -14.79
C PHE A 66 5.50 -5.31 -14.62
N ILE A 67 6.56 -5.65 -13.87
CA ILE A 67 7.75 -4.78 -13.70
C ILE A 67 8.40 -4.50 -15.05
N GLY A 68 8.55 -5.52 -15.92
CA GLY A 68 9.15 -5.37 -17.24
C GLY A 68 8.37 -4.38 -18.12
N VAL A 69 7.05 -4.53 -18.17
CA VAL A 69 6.17 -3.59 -18.90
C VAL A 69 6.27 -2.19 -18.31
N MET A 70 6.16 -2.03 -16.99
CA MET A 70 6.31 -0.71 -16.34
C MET A 70 7.67 -0.08 -16.60
N THR A 71 8.73 -0.89 -16.71
CA THR A 71 10.07 -0.41 -17.06
C THR A 71 10.11 0.15 -18.48
N ILE A 72 9.52 -0.57 -19.45
CA ILE A 72 9.47 -0.10 -20.85
C ILE A 72 8.73 1.24 -20.92
N TYR A 73 7.54 1.33 -20.33
CA TYR A 73 6.77 2.58 -20.33
C TYR A 73 7.46 3.70 -19.55
N GLY A 74 8.17 3.35 -18.47
CA GLY A 74 8.96 4.30 -17.70
C GLY A 74 10.13 4.88 -18.50
N VAL A 75 10.83 4.05 -19.28
CA VAL A 75 11.91 4.52 -20.19
C VAL A 75 11.34 5.42 -21.28
N ILE A 76 10.21 5.05 -21.90
CA ILE A 76 9.55 5.89 -22.90
C ILE A 76 9.15 7.25 -22.27
N LEU A 77 8.60 7.26 -21.07
CA LEU A 77 8.24 8.50 -20.35
C LEU A 77 9.47 9.39 -20.09
N LEU A 78 10.62 8.82 -19.75
CA LEU A 78 11.84 9.60 -19.52
C LEU A 78 12.40 10.21 -20.81
N LEU A 79 12.23 9.51 -21.93
CA LEU A 79 12.67 9.98 -23.25
C LEU A 79 11.74 11.07 -23.83
N ASP A 80 10.50 11.16 -23.35
CA ASP A 80 9.59 12.23 -23.77
C ASP A 80 10.06 13.60 -23.20
N PRO A 81 10.34 14.60 -24.04
CA PRO A 81 10.80 15.90 -23.59
C PRO A 81 9.70 16.76 -22.91
N LEU A 82 8.42 16.43 -23.11
CA LEU A 82 7.32 17.21 -22.58
C LEU A 82 7.19 17.08 -21.07
N PRO A 83 7.01 18.17 -20.32
CA PRO A 83 6.78 18.11 -18.88
C PRO A 83 5.40 17.53 -18.57
N LEU A 84 5.27 16.81 -17.46
CA LEU A 84 3.99 16.41 -16.90
C LEU A 84 3.43 17.56 -16.05
N ILE A 85 2.40 18.23 -16.55
CA ILE A 85 1.76 19.36 -15.87
C ILE A 85 0.33 18.97 -15.51
N GLY A 86 0.01 18.91 -14.22
CA GLY A 86 -1.36 18.68 -13.75
C GLY A 86 -2.20 19.96 -13.78
N LEU A 87 -3.49 19.85 -14.08
CA LEU A 87 -4.42 21.00 -14.15
C LEU A 87 -4.56 21.75 -12.81
N TYR A 88 -4.45 21.03 -11.69
CA TYR A 88 -4.70 21.58 -10.35
C TYR A 88 -3.42 21.81 -9.54
N THR A 89 -2.26 21.50 -10.09
CA THR A 89 -0.98 21.72 -9.45
C THR A 89 -0.11 22.56 -10.35
N THR A 90 0.28 23.75 -9.89
CA THR A 90 1.34 24.53 -10.51
C THR A 90 2.69 23.81 -10.47
N HIS A 91 2.75 22.66 -9.81
CA HIS A 91 3.95 21.84 -9.68
C HIS A 91 4.01 20.78 -10.79
N GLN A 92 5.11 20.80 -11.49
CA GLN A 92 5.48 19.77 -12.45
C GLN A 92 5.62 18.43 -11.74
N VAL A 93 4.90 17.40 -12.21
CA VAL A 93 5.06 16.03 -11.69
C VAL A 93 6.41 15.48 -12.16
N SER A 94 7.24 15.06 -11.23
CA SER A 94 8.54 14.48 -11.56
C SER A 94 8.38 13.09 -12.17
N LYS A 95 8.78 12.95 -13.45
CA LYS A 95 8.80 11.66 -14.14
C LYS A 95 9.66 10.63 -13.40
N LEU A 96 10.80 11.06 -12.88
CA LEU A 96 11.71 10.20 -12.13
C LEU A 96 11.09 9.71 -10.82
N GLU A 97 10.38 10.58 -10.09
CA GLU A 97 9.68 10.21 -8.86
C GLU A 97 8.58 9.19 -9.13
N PHE A 98 7.82 9.35 -10.22
CA PHE A 98 6.80 8.38 -10.62
C PHE A 98 7.41 7.00 -10.88
N ILE A 99 8.49 6.91 -11.68
CA ILE A 99 9.15 5.64 -11.98
C ILE A 99 9.80 5.05 -10.74
N LYS A 100 10.46 5.88 -9.93
CA LYS A 100 11.08 5.47 -8.67
C LYS A 100 10.05 4.82 -7.73
N SER A 101 8.84 5.37 -7.63
CA SER A 101 7.79 4.85 -6.76
C SER A 101 7.39 3.40 -7.11
N ILE A 102 7.38 3.04 -8.39
CA ILE A 102 7.09 1.67 -8.86
C ILE A 102 8.13 0.68 -8.33
N TYR A 103 9.41 1.00 -8.47
CA TYR A 103 10.48 0.10 -8.02
C TYR A 103 10.56 0.00 -6.50
N ILE A 104 10.37 1.11 -5.77
CA ILE A 104 10.30 1.11 -4.31
C ILE A 104 9.15 0.23 -3.80
N SER A 105 8.05 0.21 -4.52
CA SER A 105 6.86 -0.59 -4.16
C SER A 105 7.05 -2.08 -4.44
N LEU A 106 7.68 -2.46 -5.53
CA LEU A 106 7.65 -3.84 -6.04
C LEU A 106 8.92 -4.64 -5.79
N LEU A 107 10.11 -4.05 -5.91
CA LEU A 107 11.38 -4.79 -5.78
C LEU A 107 11.63 -5.35 -4.37
N PRO A 108 11.25 -4.70 -3.26
CA PRO A 108 11.46 -5.24 -1.92
C PRO A 108 10.81 -6.60 -1.67
N ILE A 109 9.77 -6.96 -2.44
CA ILE A 109 9.12 -8.28 -2.36
C ILE A 109 10.16 -9.40 -2.61
N TYR A 110 11.07 -9.21 -3.56
CA TYR A 110 12.11 -10.20 -3.91
C TYR A 110 13.17 -10.32 -2.81
N SER A 111 13.58 -9.21 -2.21
CA SER A 111 14.50 -9.25 -1.06
C SER A 111 13.91 -10.02 0.10
N MET A 112 12.65 -9.74 0.46
CA MET A 112 11.97 -10.41 1.57
C MET A 112 11.71 -11.89 1.25
N TYR A 113 11.41 -12.22 -0.01
CA TYR A 113 11.30 -13.60 -0.47
C TYR A 113 12.63 -14.35 -0.31
N ALA A 114 13.74 -13.76 -0.79
CA ALA A 114 15.07 -14.38 -0.68
C ALA A 114 15.51 -14.57 0.77
N PHE A 115 15.38 -13.53 1.60
CA PHE A 115 15.76 -13.60 3.03
C PHE A 115 14.98 -14.67 3.78
N THR A 116 13.72 -14.86 3.44
CA THR A 116 12.91 -15.93 4.04
C THR A 116 13.34 -17.31 3.53
N LYS A 117 13.60 -17.46 2.22
CA LYS A 117 14.12 -18.71 1.63
C LYS A 117 15.47 -19.11 2.23
N GLN A 118 16.33 -18.14 2.50
CA GLN A 118 17.63 -18.33 3.14
C GLN A 118 17.55 -18.56 4.65
N GLY A 119 16.33 -18.43 5.27
CA GLY A 119 16.13 -18.60 6.71
C GLY A 119 16.76 -17.50 7.57
N ILE A 120 17.11 -16.34 6.98
CA ILE A 120 17.76 -15.24 7.69
C ILE A 120 16.78 -14.14 8.13
N LEU A 121 15.55 -14.11 7.60
CA LEU A 121 14.49 -13.20 8.04
C LEU A 121 13.80 -13.77 9.28
N LYS A 122 13.95 -13.09 10.43
CA LYS A 122 13.36 -13.49 11.69
C LYS A 122 12.06 -12.74 11.98
N ILE A 123 11.13 -13.40 12.69
CA ILE A 123 9.85 -12.78 13.08
C ILE A 123 10.10 -11.57 14.00
N GLU A 124 11.08 -11.62 14.87
CA GLU A 124 11.43 -10.52 15.77
C GLU A 124 11.87 -9.27 14.98
N SER A 125 12.58 -9.47 13.88
CA SER A 125 12.99 -8.36 12.99
C SER A 125 11.77 -7.76 12.26
N ILE A 126 10.79 -8.58 11.87
CA ILE A 126 9.52 -8.11 11.30
C ILE A 126 8.74 -7.32 12.35
N GLN A 127 8.67 -7.83 13.58
CA GLN A 127 7.98 -7.15 14.70
C GLN A 127 8.62 -5.79 15.02
N ALA A 128 9.96 -5.73 15.08
CA ALA A 128 10.67 -4.47 15.31
C ALA A 128 10.40 -3.45 14.19
N LEU A 129 10.48 -3.87 12.93
CA LEU A 129 10.17 -3.00 11.79
C LEU A 129 8.69 -2.57 11.80
N THR A 130 7.77 -3.45 12.21
CA THR A 130 6.35 -3.09 12.36
C THR A 130 6.15 -1.91 13.31
N LEU A 131 6.81 -1.92 14.46
CA LEU A 131 6.74 -0.81 15.43
C LEU A 131 7.31 0.49 14.83
N VAL A 132 8.44 0.42 14.14
CA VAL A 132 9.02 1.58 13.44
C VAL A 132 8.06 2.12 12.38
N LEU A 133 7.42 1.26 11.60
CA LEU A 133 6.45 1.66 10.58
C LEU A 133 5.21 2.33 11.20
N ILE A 134 4.69 1.80 12.32
CA ILE A 134 3.58 2.42 13.05
C ILE A 134 3.98 3.81 13.53
N ILE A 135 5.12 3.96 14.19
CA ILE A 135 5.63 5.25 14.68
C ILE A 135 5.80 6.23 13.51
N SER A 136 6.47 5.80 12.45
CA SER A 136 6.72 6.63 11.27
C SER A 136 5.42 7.08 10.60
N THR A 137 4.46 6.16 10.41
CA THR A 137 3.17 6.49 9.79
C THR A 137 2.36 7.46 10.66
N THR A 138 2.40 7.28 11.99
CA THR A 138 1.77 8.19 12.95
C THR A 138 2.35 9.60 12.87
N LEU A 139 3.67 9.71 12.85
CA LEU A 139 4.34 11.00 12.73
C LEU A 139 4.07 11.65 11.36
N SER A 140 4.03 10.85 10.30
CA SER A 140 3.65 11.32 8.96
C SER A 140 2.19 11.80 8.91
N TYR A 141 1.30 11.19 9.70
CA TYR A 141 -0.09 11.63 9.84
C TYR A 141 -0.15 13.06 10.41
N PHE A 142 0.48 13.30 11.55
CA PHE A 142 0.47 14.63 12.19
C PHE A 142 1.15 15.70 11.33
N ARG A 143 2.22 15.34 10.63
CA ARG A 143 2.87 16.26 9.69
C ARG A 143 1.96 16.63 8.53
N ALA A 144 1.28 15.66 7.91
CA ALA A 144 0.35 15.94 6.81
C ALA A 144 -0.84 16.81 7.27
N GLU A 145 -1.28 16.65 8.52
CA GLU A 145 -2.31 17.48 9.12
C GLU A 145 -1.84 18.93 9.32
N GLN A 146 -0.63 19.10 9.85
CA GLN A 146 -0.02 20.45 10.00
C GLN A 146 0.19 21.15 8.66
N GLU A 147 0.69 20.42 7.64
CA GLU A 147 0.86 20.98 6.29
C GLU A 147 -0.49 21.37 5.65
N ALA A 148 -1.55 20.62 5.89
CA ALA A 148 -2.89 20.94 5.41
C ALA A 148 -3.46 22.18 6.11
N LEU A 149 -3.31 22.26 7.43
CA LEU A 149 -3.72 23.43 8.21
C LEU A 149 -2.99 24.69 7.79
N GLN A 150 -1.67 24.61 7.61
CA GLN A 150 -0.88 25.77 7.16
C GLN A 150 -1.36 26.27 5.78
N LYS A 151 -1.59 25.38 4.82
CA LYS A 151 -2.11 25.73 3.49
C LYS A 151 -3.50 26.38 3.57
N ALA A 152 -4.37 25.91 4.47
CA ALA A 152 -5.68 26.51 4.68
C ALA A 152 -5.58 27.93 5.23
N LEU A 153 -4.72 28.15 6.22
CA LEU A 153 -4.45 29.48 6.78
C LEU A 153 -3.89 30.42 5.72
N GLU A 154 -2.94 29.98 4.91
CA GLU A 154 -2.38 30.75 3.79
C GLU A 154 -3.44 31.11 2.74
N ALA A 155 -4.43 30.22 2.54
CA ALA A 155 -5.58 30.48 1.66
C ALA A 155 -6.71 31.31 2.29
N GLY A 156 -6.56 31.73 3.55
CA GLY A 156 -7.60 32.46 4.29
C GLY A 156 -8.80 31.61 4.69
N SER A 157 -8.67 30.30 4.72
CA SER A 157 -9.71 29.36 5.14
C SER A 157 -9.69 29.18 6.66
N MET A 158 -10.88 29.16 7.28
CA MET A 158 -11.05 28.80 8.69
C MET A 158 -11.26 27.29 8.90
N GLN A 159 -11.02 26.47 7.89
CA GLN A 159 -11.20 25.02 8.00
C GLN A 159 -10.08 24.40 8.84
N GLU A 160 -10.46 23.78 9.95
CA GLU A 160 -9.53 23.15 10.91
C GLU A 160 -9.32 21.66 10.65
N GLU A 161 -10.22 21.01 9.96
CA GLU A 161 -10.20 19.56 9.72
C GLU A 161 -10.02 19.22 8.23
N PHE A 162 -9.19 18.21 7.94
CA PHE A 162 -8.83 17.82 6.59
C PHE A 162 -8.79 16.31 6.43
N THR A 163 -9.07 15.84 5.19
CA THR A 163 -8.87 14.43 4.88
C THR A 163 -7.37 14.11 4.73
N ASN A 164 -6.91 13.05 5.40
CA ASN A 164 -5.52 12.64 5.40
C ASN A 164 -5.30 11.33 4.64
N ASN A 165 -4.42 11.32 3.64
CA ASN A 165 -4.13 10.13 2.83
C ASN A 165 -3.35 9.05 3.57
N THR A 166 -2.73 9.34 4.72
CA THR A 166 -1.98 8.36 5.51
C THR A 166 -2.85 7.21 6.03
N GLY A 167 -4.19 7.38 6.03
CA GLY A 167 -5.12 6.28 6.31
C GLY A 167 -4.88 5.03 5.44
N TYR A 168 -4.49 5.19 4.18
CA TYR A 168 -4.12 4.07 3.31
C TYR A 168 -2.79 3.42 3.73
N ASN A 169 -1.85 4.18 4.28
CA ASN A 169 -0.58 3.63 4.78
C ASN A 169 -0.82 2.78 6.03
N PHE A 170 -1.74 3.19 6.92
CA PHE A 170 -2.15 2.39 8.07
C PHE A 170 -2.82 1.08 7.66
N LEU A 171 -3.65 1.06 6.60
CA LEU A 171 -4.24 -0.18 6.08
C LEU A 171 -3.18 -1.22 5.71
N GLN A 172 -2.08 -0.79 5.12
CA GLN A 172 -1.02 -1.69 4.69
C GLN A 172 -0.25 -2.35 5.85
N LEU A 173 -0.47 -1.89 7.10
CA LEU A 173 0.12 -2.49 8.30
C LEU A 173 -0.67 -3.70 8.84
N PHE A 174 -1.96 -3.86 8.46
CA PHE A 174 -2.79 -4.96 8.97
C PHE A 174 -2.18 -6.35 8.78
N PRO A 175 -1.59 -6.72 7.62
CA PRO A 175 -1.00 -8.04 7.45
C PRO A 175 0.14 -8.33 8.42
N LEU A 176 0.90 -7.30 8.85
CA LEU A 176 2.00 -7.45 9.79
C LEU A 176 1.53 -7.79 11.20
N LEU A 177 0.28 -7.46 11.57
CA LEU A 177 -0.26 -7.76 12.89
C LEU A 177 -0.39 -9.28 13.12
N PHE A 178 -0.51 -10.09 12.07
CA PHE A 178 -0.54 -11.55 12.22
C PHE A 178 0.78 -12.14 12.75
N PHE A 179 1.91 -11.44 12.63
CA PHE A 179 3.19 -11.85 13.22
C PHE A 179 3.24 -11.68 14.75
N TRP A 180 2.22 -11.04 15.34
CA TRP A 180 2.08 -10.83 16.79
C TRP A 180 1.15 -11.83 17.47
N ASN A 181 0.79 -12.93 16.80
CA ASN A 181 -0.17 -13.93 17.27
C ASN A 181 0.18 -14.58 18.62
N LYS A 182 1.47 -14.60 19.00
CA LYS A 182 1.92 -15.07 20.33
C LYS A 182 1.73 -14.04 21.45
N LYS A 183 1.38 -12.79 21.14
CA LYS A 183 1.19 -11.67 22.09
C LYS A 183 -0.18 -11.01 21.84
N PRO A 184 -1.29 -11.70 22.15
CA PRO A 184 -2.63 -11.26 21.74
C PRO A 184 -3.02 -9.88 22.26
N ILE A 185 -2.67 -9.54 23.50
CA ILE A 185 -2.98 -8.22 24.07
C ILE A 185 -2.32 -7.10 23.24
N LEU A 186 -1.01 -7.24 22.96
CA LEU A 186 -0.30 -6.25 22.15
C LEU A 186 -0.79 -6.23 20.71
N GLN A 187 -1.12 -7.39 20.12
CA GLN A 187 -1.68 -7.51 18.79
C GLN A 187 -2.98 -6.71 18.65
N TYR A 188 -3.90 -6.84 19.63
CA TYR A 188 -5.17 -6.10 19.62
C TYR A 188 -5.00 -4.61 19.98
N ALA A 189 -4.05 -4.27 20.84
CA ALA A 189 -3.72 -2.87 21.12
C ALA A 189 -3.18 -2.17 19.86
N LEU A 190 -2.28 -2.80 19.11
CA LEU A 190 -1.77 -2.29 17.83
C LEU A 190 -2.90 -2.19 16.78
N LEU A 191 -3.79 -3.18 16.73
CA LEU A 191 -4.95 -3.17 15.84
C LEU A 191 -5.86 -1.97 16.12
N ALA A 192 -6.21 -1.76 17.39
CA ALA A 192 -7.03 -0.62 17.80
C ALA A 192 -6.35 0.71 17.47
N PHE A 193 -5.07 0.83 17.77
CA PHE A 193 -4.27 2.01 17.46
C PHE A 193 -4.29 2.34 15.95
N ILE A 194 -3.97 1.37 15.10
CA ILE A 194 -3.96 1.53 13.64
C ILE A 194 -5.34 1.94 13.14
N PHE A 195 -6.39 1.28 13.63
CA PHE A 195 -7.76 1.56 13.19
C PHE A 195 -8.24 2.96 13.59
N THR A 196 -7.86 3.45 14.79
CA THR A 196 -8.13 4.82 15.21
C THR A 196 -7.58 5.84 14.22
N PHE A 197 -6.32 5.70 13.79
CA PHE A 197 -5.72 6.60 12.81
C PHE A 197 -6.34 6.50 11.41
N ILE A 198 -6.84 5.32 11.01
CA ILE A 198 -7.61 5.17 9.77
C ILE A 198 -8.89 6.01 9.83
N VAL A 199 -9.62 5.98 10.96
CA VAL A 199 -10.84 6.77 11.17
C VAL A 199 -10.52 8.25 11.20
N MET A 200 -9.55 8.67 12.01
CA MET A 200 -9.10 10.08 12.12
C MET A 200 -8.67 10.66 10.77
N GLY A 201 -8.15 9.84 9.86
CA GLY A 201 -7.78 10.29 8.50
C GLY A 201 -8.96 10.71 7.62
N MET A 202 -10.20 10.43 8.02
CA MET A 202 -11.46 10.83 7.34
C MET A 202 -11.53 10.45 5.85
N LYS A 203 -10.69 9.51 5.40
CA LYS A 203 -10.73 8.98 4.03
C LYS A 203 -11.72 7.85 3.93
N ARG A 204 -12.89 8.12 3.33
CA ARG A 204 -14.01 7.16 3.19
C ARG A 204 -13.55 5.79 2.67
N GLY A 205 -12.75 5.76 1.59
CA GLY A 205 -12.23 4.50 1.05
C GLY A 205 -11.34 3.74 2.03
N ALA A 206 -10.47 4.42 2.79
CA ALA A 206 -9.63 3.79 3.79
C ALA A 206 -10.43 3.24 4.97
N ILE A 207 -11.45 3.97 5.43
CA ILE A 207 -12.35 3.54 6.52
C ILE A 207 -13.13 2.28 6.10
N MET A 208 -13.72 2.26 4.92
CA MET A 208 -14.48 1.11 4.40
C MET A 208 -13.60 -0.14 4.28
N ILE A 209 -12.43 -0.02 3.69
CA ILE A 209 -11.46 -1.12 3.57
C ILE A 209 -11.00 -1.55 4.97
N GLY A 210 -10.71 -0.59 5.85
CA GLY A 210 -10.27 -0.84 7.23
C GLY A 210 -11.28 -1.62 8.06
N LEU A 211 -12.58 -1.30 7.93
CA LEU A 211 -13.66 -2.04 8.60
C LEU A 211 -13.70 -3.50 8.16
N VAL A 212 -13.62 -3.77 6.86
CA VAL A 212 -13.58 -5.16 6.35
C VAL A 212 -12.32 -5.88 6.84
N CYS A 213 -11.16 -5.21 6.81
CA CYS A 213 -9.90 -5.76 7.34
C CYS A 213 -10.01 -6.06 8.83
N LEU A 214 -10.63 -5.19 9.63
CA LEU A 214 -10.84 -5.37 11.06
C LEU A 214 -11.70 -6.61 11.34
N ILE A 215 -12.85 -6.73 10.68
CA ILE A 215 -13.76 -7.87 10.82
C ILE A 215 -13.05 -9.17 10.42
N TRP A 216 -12.35 -9.14 9.26
CA TRP A 216 -11.60 -10.30 8.77
C TRP A 216 -10.46 -10.70 9.73
N PHE A 217 -9.73 -9.73 10.27
CA PHE A 217 -8.65 -9.96 11.23
C PHE A 217 -9.17 -10.63 12.50
N ILE A 218 -10.24 -10.11 13.09
CA ILE A 218 -10.89 -10.68 14.29
C ILE A 218 -11.37 -12.10 14.02
N TYR A 219 -12.08 -12.32 12.90
CA TYR A 219 -12.54 -13.64 12.51
C TYR A 219 -11.39 -14.66 12.37
N ARG A 220 -10.30 -14.28 11.69
CA ARG A 220 -9.16 -15.16 11.47
C ARG A 220 -8.39 -15.47 12.76
N THR A 221 -8.19 -14.48 13.61
CA THR A 221 -7.54 -14.67 14.92
C THR A 221 -8.38 -15.56 15.83
N TYR A 222 -9.69 -15.37 15.87
CA TYR A 222 -10.61 -16.22 16.62
C TYR A 222 -10.58 -17.69 16.12
N LYS A 223 -10.61 -17.87 14.80
CA LYS A 223 -10.60 -19.22 14.19
C LYS A 223 -9.29 -19.96 14.43
N SER A 224 -8.15 -19.27 14.34
CA SER A 224 -6.80 -19.88 14.50
C SER A 224 -6.44 -20.16 15.96
N SER A 225 -7.05 -19.47 16.93
CA SER A 225 -6.72 -19.60 18.35
C SER A 225 -7.66 -20.59 19.04
N LYS A 226 -7.14 -21.77 19.39
CA LYS A 226 -7.92 -22.75 20.19
C LYS A 226 -7.91 -22.41 21.68
N SER A 227 -6.79 -21.93 22.22
CA SER A 227 -6.57 -21.71 23.67
C SER A 227 -7.05 -20.36 24.17
N ASN A 228 -7.01 -19.32 23.34
CA ASN A 228 -7.26 -17.93 23.79
C ASN A 228 -8.59 -17.35 23.29
N ARG A 229 -9.57 -18.19 22.92
CA ARG A 229 -10.85 -17.72 22.35
C ARG A 229 -11.59 -16.76 23.27
N SER A 230 -11.69 -17.08 24.56
CA SER A 230 -12.36 -16.22 25.55
C SER A 230 -11.67 -14.85 25.69
N LEU A 231 -10.32 -14.84 25.68
CA LEU A 231 -9.57 -13.59 25.70
C LEU A 231 -9.81 -12.76 24.43
N ILE A 232 -9.85 -13.42 23.27
CA ILE A 232 -10.10 -12.76 21.98
C ILE A 232 -11.51 -12.14 21.98
N ILE A 233 -12.53 -12.89 22.43
CA ILE A 233 -13.91 -12.37 22.55
C ILE A 233 -13.93 -11.16 23.48
N PHE A 234 -13.32 -11.27 24.65
CA PHE A 234 -13.27 -10.20 25.65
C PHE A 234 -12.59 -8.93 25.07
N LEU A 235 -11.39 -9.06 24.47
CA LEU A 235 -10.67 -7.94 23.87
C LEU A 235 -11.44 -7.33 22.68
N THR A 236 -12.10 -8.17 21.88
CA THR A 236 -12.94 -7.71 20.76
C THR A 236 -14.15 -6.94 21.27
N SER A 237 -14.81 -7.43 22.33
CA SER A 237 -15.98 -6.74 22.93
C SER A 237 -15.59 -5.38 23.47
N ILE A 238 -14.46 -5.29 24.19
CA ILE A 238 -13.93 -3.99 24.66
C ILE A 238 -13.63 -3.08 23.48
N ALA A 239 -12.92 -3.58 22.46
CA ALA A 239 -12.56 -2.79 21.29
C ALA A 239 -13.81 -2.26 20.54
N ILE A 240 -14.87 -3.07 20.43
CA ILE A 240 -16.15 -2.64 19.83
C ILE A 240 -16.80 -1.55 20.67
N ILE A 241 -16.92 -1.76 22.00
CA ILE A 241 -17.57 -0.78 22.89
C ILE A 241 -16.80 0.55 22.86
N CYS A 242 -15.48 0.51 23.04
CA CYS A 242 -14.64 1.71 23.00
C CYS A 242 -14.66 2.37 21.62
N GLY A 243 -14.62 1.57 20.54
CA GLY A 243 -14.67 2.06 19.17
C GLY A 243 -15.99 2.75 18.83
N VAL A 244 -17.13 2.17 19.25
CA VAL A 244 -18.45 2.78 19.06
C VAL A 244 -18.56 4.07 19.87
N ALA A 245 -18.14 4.06 21.14
CA ALA A 245 -18.15 5.25 21.98
C ALA A 245 -17.30 6.38 21.36
N TYR A 246 -16.09 6.04 20.89
CA TYR A 246 -15.23 6.98 20.20
C TYR A 246 -15.83 7.53 18.90
N LEU A 247 -16.46 6.67 18.09
CA LEU A 247 -17.11 7.11 16.85
C LEU A 247 -18.30 8.04 17.10
N ILE A 248 -19.08 7.79 18.16
CA ILE A 248 -20.18 8.66 18.56
C ILE A 248 -19.64 10.00 19.04
N ASP A 249 -18.63 9.99 19.91
CA ASP A 249 -18.00 11.21 20.39
C ASP A 249 -17.39 12.02 19.24
N PHE A 250 -16.64 11.35 18.36
CA PHE A 250 -16.03 11.97 17.18
C PHE A 250 -17.08 12.54 16.22
N TYR A 251 -18.19 11.84 15.99
CA TYR A 251 -19.29 12.33 15.18
C TYR A 251 -19.93 13.58 15.79
N ASN A 252 -20.15 13.59 17.11
CA ASN A 252 -20.80 14.72 17.79
C ASN A 252 -19.92 15.98 17.85
N ASN A 253 -18.59 15.80 17.86
CA ASN A 253 -17.63 16.89 18.05
C ASN A 253 -16.96 17.37 16.76
N SER A 254 -17.15 16.69 15.61
CA SER A 254 -16.54 17.04 14.34
C SER A 254 -17.59 17.36 13.28
N GLU A 255 -17.83 18.65 13.01
CA GLU A 255 -18.73 19.11 11.93
C GLU A 255 -18.25 18.61 10.56
N TYR A 256 -16.94 18.55 10.35
CA TYR A 256 -16.38 18.06 9.10
C TYR A 256 -16.61 16.56 8.91
N PHE A 257 -16.53 15.77 9.97
CA PHE A 257 -16.85 14.33 9.91
C PHE A 257 -18.33 14.08 9.63
N GLN A 258 -19.24 14.86 10.26
CA GLN A 258 -20.69 14.84 9.96
C GLN A 258 -20.91 15.12 8.48
N TYR A 259 -20.37 16.23 7.98
CA TYR A 259 -20.46 16.61 6.57
C TYR A 259 -19.92 15.49 5.63
N ARG A 260 -18.81 14.82 5.98
CA ARG A 260 -18.26 13.72 5.19
C ARG A 260 -19.17 12.49 5.16
N ILE A 261 -19.90 12.21 6.24
CA ILE A 261 -20.90 11.13 6.28
C ILE A 261 -22.11 11.50 5.43
N GLU A 262 -22.65 12.71 5.56
CA GLU A 262 -23.77 13.20 4.75
C GLU A 262 -23.45 13.13 3.26
N GLN A 263 -22.31 13.65 2.84
CA GLN A 263 -21.78 13.53 1.49
C GLN A 263 -21.73 12.08 0.98
N THR A 264 -21.45 11.13 1.88
CA THR A 264 -21.41 9.71 1.53
C THR A 264 -22.82 9.14 1.33
N LEU A 265 -23.77 9.53 2.18
CA LEU A 265 -25.18 9.12 2.10
C LEU A 265 -25.86 9.71 0.86
N GLU A 266 -25.49 10.92 0.46
CA GLU A 266 -25.95 11.57 -0.78
C GLU A 266 -25.31 10.99 -2.05
N GLY A 267 -24.39 10.05 -1.93
CA GLY A 267 -23.72 9.42 -3.09
C GLY A 267 -22.65 10.29 -3.73
N ASN A 268 -22.18 11.33 -3.06
CA ASN A 268 -21.14 12.21 -3.60
C ASN A 268 -19.78 11.48 -3.69
N SER A 269 -19.30 11.25 -4.89
CA SER A 269 -18.05 10.55 -5.20
C SER A 269 -16.79 11.39 -5.01
N SER A 270 -16.89 12.64 -4.53
CA SER A 270 -15.77 13.61 -4.48
C SER A 270 -15.16 13.88 -5.87
N GLY A 271 -16.00 14.00 -6.90
CA GLY A 271 -15.59 14.30 -8.28
C GLY A 271 -15.03 13.09 -9.05
N ARG A 272 -14.98 11.91 -8.45
CA ARG A 272 -14.45 10.70 -9.14
C ARG A 272 -15.31 10.27 -10.31
N ASP A 273 -16.63 10.44 -10.23
CA ASP A 273 -17.54 10.09 -11.34
C ASP A 273 -17.22 10.90 -12.58
N SER A 274 -16.93 12.21 -12.42
CA SER A 274 -16.48 13.07 -13.51
C SER A 274 -15.14 12.63 -14.09
N ILE A 275 -14.15 12.29 -13.21
CA ILE A 275 -12.85 11.79 -13.64
C ILE A 275 -13.01 10.49 -14.43
N TYR A 276 -13.75 9.52 -13.91
CA TYR A 276 -13.93 8.21 -14.55
C TYR A 276 -14.73 8.33 -15.85
N GLY A 277 -15.76 9.19 -15.87
CA GLY A 277 -16.53 9.49 -17.07
C GLY A 277 -15.64 10.10 -18.16
N SER A 278 -14.81 11.09 -17.84
CA SER A 278 -13.88 11.71 -18.77
C SER A 278 -12.82 10.72 -19.30
N LEU A 279 -12.25 9.88 -18.42
CA LEU A 279 -11.28 8.85 -18.84
C LEU A 279 -11.92 7.79 -19.72
N TRP A 280 -13.16 7.37 -19.39
CA TRP A 280 -13.91 6.43 -20.24
C TRP A 280 -14.20 7.00 -21.62
N GLN A 281 -14.68 8.26 -21.69
CA GLN A 281 -14.90 8.95 -22.96
C GLN A 281 -13.58 9.11 -23.74
N TYR A 282 -12.50 9.45 -23.07
CA TYR A 282 -11.18 9.52 -23.71
C TYR A 282 -10.78 8.17 -24.32
N TYR A 283 -11.01 7.05 -23.60
CA TYR A 283 -10.64 5.72 -24.06
C TYR A 283 -11.50 5.24 -25.27
N ILE A 284 -12.82 5.42 -25.22
CA ILE A 284 -13.70 4.94 -26.29
C ILE A 284 -13.57 5.77 -27.57
N ASN A 285 -13.12 7.02 -27.46
CA ASN A 285 -12.88 7.90 -28.61
C ASN A 285 -11.47 7.76 -29.20
N GLN A 286 -10.69 6.75 -28.79
CA GLN A 286 -9.38 6.47 -29.37
C GLN A 286 -9.51 6.02 -30.82
N GLU A 287 -8.93 6.76 -31.76
CA GLU A 287 -8.94 6.41 -33.21
C GLU A 287 -7.90 5.33 -33.53
N SER A 288 -6.82 5.26 -32.73
CA SER A 288 -5.71 4.33 -32.94
C SER A 288 -5.93 3.01 -32.22
N LEU A 289 -6.05 1.91 -32.95
CA LEU A 289 -6.09 0.56 -32.38
C LEU A 289 -4.83 0.24 -31.54
N ILE A 290 -3.67 0.80 -31.92
CA ILE A 290 -2.42 0.66 -31.16
C ILE A 290 -2.58 1.27 -29.77
N ASN A 291 -3.18 2.45 -29.66
CA ASN A 291 -3.43 3.11 -28.39
C ASN A 291 -4.47 2.36 -27.53
N VAL A 292 -5.47 1.74 -28.15
CA VAL A 292 -6.43 0.88 -27.44
C VAL A 292 -5.72 -0.33 -26.82
N ILE A 293 -4.79 -0.97 -27.56
CA ILE A 293 -4.10 -2.19 -27.10
C ILE A 293 -2.97 -1.86 -26.13
N PHE A 294 -2.12 -0.89 -26.46
CA PHE A 294 -0.88 -0.58 -25.73
C PHE A 294 -0.97 0.70 -24.88
N GLY A 295 -2.06 1.46 -24.96
CA GLY A 295 -2.23 2.72 -24.24
C GLY A 295 -1.44 3.87 -24.85
N ASN A 296 -1.42 4.99 -24.12
CA ASN A 296 -0.86 6.25 -24.58
C ASN A 296 0.48 6.61 -23.88
N GLY A 297 1.02 5.70 -23.05
CA GLY A 297 2.24 5.94 -22.29
C GLY A 297 2.01 6.15 -20.79
N ALA A 298 3.05 5.99 -19.98
CA ALA A 298 2.97 6.15 -18.53
C ALA A 298 2.54 7.56 -18.14
N ALA A 299 1.71 7.67 -17.09
CA ALA A 299 1.17 8.93 -16.55
C ALA A 299 0.35 9.76 -17.57
N HIS A 300 -0.11 9.16 -18.66
CA HIS A 300 -0.86 9.87 -19.70
C HIS A 300 -2.21 10.42 -19.23
N THR A 301 -2.78 9.91 -18.14
CA THR A 301 -3.99 10.46 -17.51
C THR A 301 -3.83 11.94 -17.16
N ILE A 302 -2.63 12.36 -16.73
CA ILE A 302 -2.32 13.77 -16.47
C ILE A 302 -2.42 14.61 -17.74
N THR A 303 -1.93 14.09 -18.87
CA THR A 303 -2.01 14.77 -20.17
C THR A 303 -3.45 14.80 -20.70
N ALA A 304 -4.21 13.70 -20.50
CA ALA A 304 -5.55 13.53 -21.03
C ALA A 304 -6.60 14.39 -20.29
N ILE A 305 -6.55 14.42 -18.95
CA ILE A 305 -7.56 15.09 -18.13
C ILE A 305 -6.97 15.99 -17.02
N GLY A 306 -5.64 16.15 -16.97
CA GLY A 306 -4.93 17.02 -16.03
C GLY A 306 -4.73 16.47 -14.62
N VAL A 307 -5.20 15.25 -14.33
CA VAL A 307 -5.08 14.58 -13.02
C VAL A 307 -4.83 13.09 -13.17
N PHE A 308 -4.28 12.45 -12.12
CA PHE A 308 -4.26 10.99 -12.06
C PHE A 308 -5.68 10.41 -11.90
N ALA A 309 -5.87 9.19 -12.39
CA ALA A 309 -7.18 8.52 -12.33
C ALA A 309 -7.66 8.23 -10.90
N HIS A 310 -6.78 8.20 -9.89
CA HIS A 310 -7.10 7.74 -8.53
C HIS A 310 -7.79 6.35 -8.50
N ASN A 311 -7.49 5.53 -9.51
CA ASN A 311 -7.98 4.17 -9.69
C ASN A 311 -7.01 3.45 -10.62
N ASP A 312 -6.40 2.34 -10.17
CA ASP A 312 -5.40 1.63 -10.96
C ASP A 312 -5.94 1.12 -12.30
N TRP A 313 -7.21 0.74 -12.35
CA TRP A 313 -7.81 0.15 -13.54
C TRP A 313 -7.94 1.18 -14.67
N PHE A 314 -8.43 2.37 -14.35
CA PHE A 314 -8.48 3.47 -15.32
C PHE A 314 -7.10 4.00 -15.68
N GLU A 315 -6.21 4.11 -14.69
CA GLU A 315 -4.82 4.54 -14.94
C GLU A 315 -4.12 3.60 -15.93
N LEU A 316 -4.19 2.28 -15.69
CA LEU A 316 -3.57 1.28 -16.55
C LEU A 316 -4.27 1.19 -17.93
N LEU A 317 -5.59 1.35 -17.98
CA LEU A 317 -6.34 1.33 -19.23
C LEU A 317 -5.91 2.47 -20.16
N ILE A 318 -5.76 3.67 -19.63
CA ILE A 318 -5.35 4.84 -20.42
C ILE A 318 -3.86 4.77 -20.77
N CYS A 319 -3.04 4.40 -19.79
CA CYS A 319 -1.58 4.46 -19.93
C CYS A 319 -0.99 3.26 -20.68
N GLN A 320 -1.48 2.03 -20.42
CA GLN A 320 -0.95 0.78 -20.99
C GLN A 320 -2.01 -0.01 -21.79
N GLY A 321 -3.21 0.52 -21.96
CA GLY A 321 -4.28 -0.09 -22.75
C GLY A 321 -4.75 -1.46 -22.22
N LEU A 322 -5.30 -2.26 -23.12
CA LEU A 322 -5.73 -3.62 -22.81
C LEU A 322 -4.59 -4.53 -22.35
N LEU A 323 -3.36 -4.28 -22.82
CA LEU A 323 -2.17 -5.02 -22.36
C LEU A 323 -1.97 -4.82 -20.84
N GLY A 324 -1.99 -3.57 -20.35
CA GLY A 324 -1.83 -3.26 -18.94
C GLY A 324 -2.92 -3.90 -18.08
N ILE A 325 -4.18 -3.78 -18.49
CA ILE A 325 -5.32 -4.41 -17.80
C ILE A 325 -5.18 -5.93 -17.75
N THR A 326 -4.82 -6.57 -18.87
CA THR A 326 -4.67 -8.03 -18.95
C THR A 326 -3.60 -8.53 -17.97
N ILE A 327 -2.44 -7.86 -17.92
CA ILE A 327 -1.37 -8.20 -16.99
C ILE A 327 -1.81 -7.96 -15.54
N TYR A 328 -2.55 -6.89 -15.27
CA TYR A 328 -3.03 -6.55 -13.93
C TYR A 328 -4.10 -7.53 -13.43
N ILE A 329 -4.99 -8.01 -14.30
CA ILE A 329 -5.91 -9.11 -13.99
C ILE A 329 -5.12 -10.38 -13.67
N ALA A 330 -4.13 -10.75 -14.50
CA ALA A 330 -3.27 -11.90 -14.25
C ALA A 330 -2.51 -11.79 -12.92
N TYR A 331 -2.07 -10.58 -12.55
CA TYR A 331 -1.44 -10.27 -11.26
C TYR A 331 -2.35 -10.66 -10.09
N TYR A 332 -3.61 -10.22 -10.06
CA TYR A 332 -4.55 -10.57 -8.99
C TYR A 332 -4.97 -12.05 -9.03
N ILE A 333 -5.20 -12.62 -10.20
CA ILE A 333 -5.52 -14.06 -10.33
C ILE A 333 -4.36 -14.91 -9.80
N SER A 334 -3.13 -14.58 -10.13
CA SER A 334 -1.94 -15.31 -9.66
C SER A 334 -1.76 -15.21 -8.14
N LEU A 335 -2.00 -14.02 -7.55
CA LEU A 335 -1.96 -13.84 -6.11
C LEU A 335 -3.07 -14.64 -5.42
N TRP A 336 -4.29 -14.61 -5.93
CA TRP A 336 -5.41 -15.40 -5.42
C TRP A 336 -5.15 -16.92 -5.48
N GLN A 337 -4.52 -17.42 -6.55
CA GLN A 337 -4.11 -18.81 -6.63
C GLN A 337 -3.09 -19.17 -5.53
N ASN A 338 -2.15 -18.28 -5.23
CA ASN A 338 -1.22 -18.49 -4.11
C ASN A 338 -1.93 -18.45 -2.75
N VAL A 339 -2.91 -17.56 -2.55
CA VAL A 339 -3.78 -17.57 -1.34
C VAL A 339 -4.46 -18.93 -1.18
N LYS A 340 -5.09 -19.47 -2.25
CA LYS A 340 -5.74 -20.79 -2.21
C LYS A 340 -4.79 -21.93 -1.84
N ARG A 341 -3.57 -21.94 -2.38
CA ARG A 341 -2.54 -22.93 -2.06
C ARG A 341 -2.12 -22.92 -0.60
N LYS A 342 -2.23 -21.77 0.08
CA LYS A 342 -1.87 -21.62 1.51
C LYS A 342 -3.02 -21.89 2.48
N ARG A 343 -4.18 -22.34 2.00
CA ARG A 343 -5.40 -22.53 2.81
C ARG A 343 -5.21 -23.42 4.04
N ASN A 344 -4.29 -24.37 3.97
CA ASN A 344 -4.00 -25.30 5.07
C ASN A 344 -3.05 -24.68 6.13
N ASN A 345 -2.44 -23.54 5.88
CA ASN A 345 -1.62 -22.83 6.86
C ASN A 345 -2.34 -21.54 7.25
N ASP A 346 -2.95 -21.54 8.43
CA ASP A 346 -3.78 -20.43 8.91
C ASP A 346 -3.06 -19.08 8.92
N LEU A 347 -1.78 -19.05 9.30
CA LEU A 347 -1.00 -17.81 9.33
C LEU A 347 -0.76 -17.26 7.93
N TYR A 348 -0.23 -18.09 7.03
CA TYR A 348 0.10 -17.67 5.65
C TYR A 348 -1.15 -17.32 4.86
N TYR A 349 -2.21 -18.10 5.02
CA TYR A 349 -3.50 -17.79 4.41
C TYR A 349 -4.04 -16.45 4.89
N SER A 350 -3.97 -16.16 6.20
CA SER A 350 -4.48 -14.91 6.76
C SER A 350 -3.70 -13.69 6.26
N ILE A 351 -2.37 -13.79 6.22
CA ILE A 351 -1.51 -12.71 5.72
C ILE A 351 -1.76 -12.47 4.23
N LEU A 352 -1.70 -13.52 3.39
CA LEU A 352 -1.87 -13.38 1.94
C LEU A 352 -3.26 -12.91 1.55
N SER A 353 -4.32 -13.42 2.19
CA SER A 353 -5.68 -12.99 1.90
C SER A 353 -5.92 -11.53 2.32
N MET A 354 -5.31 -11.08 3.42
CA MET A 354 -5.35 -9.68 3.84
C MET A 354 -4.60 -8.78 2.83
N CYS A 355 -3.40 -9.18 2.39
CA CYS A 355 -2.66 -8.45 1.36
C CYS A 355 -3.47 -8.36 0.06
N LEU A 356 -4.01 -9.49 -0.43
CA LEU A 356 -4.82 -9.53 -1.64
C LEU A 356 -6.01 -8.57 -1.53
N PHE A 357 -6.73 -8.61 -0.41
CA PHE A 357 -7.90 -7.77 -0.21
C PHE A 357 -7.52 -6.27 -0.16
N ILE A 358 -6.51 -5.90 0.64
CA ILE A 358 -6.07 -4.49 0.76
C ILE A 358 -5.59 -3.97 -0.60
N MET A 359 -4.76 -4.72 -1.31
CA MET A 359 -4.23 -4.30 -2.61
C MET A 359 -5.36 -4.16 -3.64
N PHE A 360 -6.26 -5.14 -3.73
CA PHE A 360 -7.38 -5.10 -4.67
C PHE A 360 -8.37 -3.96 -4.34
N ALA A 361 -8.79 -3.84 -3.08
CA ALA A 361 -9.71 -2.79 -2.69
C ALA A 361 -9.09 -1.39 -2.85
N SER A 362 -7.80 -1.22 -2.49
CA SER A 362 -7.10 0.05 -2.69
C SER A 362 -6.98 0.41 -4.17
N SER A 363 -6.83 -0.56 -5.08
CA SER A 363 -6.75 -0.31 -6.53
C SER A 363 -8.02 0.31 -7.12
N LEU A 364 -9.16 0.14 -6.45
CA LEU A 364 -10.45 0.73 -6.86
C LEU A 364 -10.61 2.19 -6.40
N PHE A 365 -9.92 2.57 -5.31
CA PHE A 365 -10.11 3.88 -4.66
C PHE A 365 -8.86 4.77 -4.65
N SER A 366 -7.72 4.26 -5.10
CA SER A 366 -6.44 4.97 -5.12
C SER A 366 -5.51 4.37 -6.17
N MET A 367 -4.36 5.00 -6.39
CA MET A 367 -3.26 4.40 -7.17
C MET A 367 -2.42 3.55 -6.23
N SER A 368 -2.66 2.22 -6.25
CA SER A 368 -2.04 1.30 -5.29
C SER A 368 -0.80 0.60 -5.84
N TYR A 369 -0.70 0.36 -7.16
CA TYR A 369 0.40 -0.40 -7.76
C TYR A 369 1.78 0.26 -7.59
N ASN A 370 1.83 1.58 -7.44
CA ASN A 370 3.05 2.37 -7.25
C ASN A 370 3.20 2.94 -5.82
N SER A 371 2.35 2.52 -4.88
CA SER A 371 2.33 3.01 -3.49
C SER A 371 2.31 1.90 -2.44
N LEU A 372 2.70 0.67 -2.82
CA LEU A 372 2.82 -0.43 -1.87
C LEU A 372 3.97 -0.14 -0.90
N SER A 373 3.70 -0.28 0.39
CA SER A 373 4.71 -0.11 1.43
C SER A 373 5.53 -1.39 1.63
N ILE A 374 6.65 -1.24 2.33
CA ILE A 374 7.48 -2.38 2.76
C ILE A 374 6.69 -3.40 3.58
N SER A 375 5.62 -3.01 4.27
CA SER A 375 4.75 -3.93 5.02
C SER A 375 4.10 -4.98 4.14
N ILE A 376 3.60 -4.59 2.96
CA ILE A 376 3.06 -5.52 1.96
C ILE A 376 4.19 -6.37 1.37
N ALA A 377 5.34 -5.77 1.07
CA ALA A 377 6.49 -6.51 0.53
C ALA A 377 7.00 -7.60 1.50
N ILE A 378 7.09 -7.30 2.81
CA ILE A 378 7.42 -8.29 3.85
C ILE A 378 6.39 -9.41 3.88
N SER A 379 5.12 -9.03 3.93
CA SER A 379 4.01 -9.98 4.05
C SER A 379 3.96 -10.94 2.86
N LEU A 380 4.09 -10.42 1.64
CA LEU A 380 4.14 -11.21 0.42
C LEU A 380 5.41 -12.07 0.34
N GLY A 381 6.58 -11.46 0.52
CA GLY A 381 7.87 -12.15 0.43
C GLY A 381 7.98 -13.29 1.44
N TYR A 382 7.60 -13.03 2.70
CA TYR A 382 7.61 -14.05 3.77
C TYR A 382 6.68 -15.23 3.47
N THR A 383 5.46 -14.96 3.03
CA THR A 383 4.45 -16.01 2.85
C THR A 383 4.62 -16.78 1.55
N LEU A 384 5.06 -16.13 0.48
CA LEU A 384 5.28 -16.77 -0.82
C LEU A 384 6.52 -17.67 -0.83
N SER A 385 7.55 -17.35 -0.02
CA SER A 385 8.79 -18.13 0.03
C SER A 385 8.61 -19.51 0.63
N ASN A 386 7.67 -19.71 1.53
CA ASN A 386 7.40 -20.98 2.22
C ASN A 386 6.46 -21.87 1.40
N GLU A 387 6.66 -22.04 0.09
CA GLU A 387 6.01 -23.11 -0.63
C GLU A 387 6.50 -24.45 -0.06
N ASN A 388 5.59 -25.18 0.61
CA ASN A 388 5.84 -26.56 0.92
C ASN A 388 6.10 -27.25 -0.42
N SER A 389 7.27 -27.88 -0.52
CA SER A 389 7.61 -28.85 -1.56
C SER A 389 6.70 -30.07 -1.39
N THR A 390 5.43 -29.90 -1.72
CA THR A 390 4.52 -31.02 -1.95
C THR A 390 4.58 -31.31 -3.45
N TYR A 391 5.57 -32.07 -3.84
CA TYR A 391 5.57 -33.01 -4.95
C TYR A 391 6.24 -34.29 -4.48
#